data_3b36ccb02632d4952f484fef96c51991
#
_entry.id   3b36ccb02632d4952f484fef96c51991
#
_cell.length_a   1.000
_cell.length_b   1.000
_cell.length_c   1.000
_cell.angle_alpha   90.00
_cell.angle_beta   90.00
_cell.angle_gamma   90.00
#
_symmetry.space_group_name_H-M   'P 1'
#
loop_
_entity.id
_entity.type
_entity.pdbx_description
1 polymer ?
#
loop_
_entity_poly.entity_id
_entity_poly.type
_entity_poly.pdbx_seq_one_letter_code
_entity_poly.pdbx_strand_id
1 'polypeptide(L)'
;YVPLTAADEPLLERFWQDYGAEFSKESAIAKNELRLAKEMLRHLAGDWFMAGGLLHEGRLVAISMGEQCGSTMQVHIEKALYSYPGAYPTMVQEFARHCDDSVRWMNREDDARDKGLRMSKMQYLPAALGGKLCFEVGSELDRLHEIPTLHSDRLTLDALTEKDKLPYNALCLDEERNRLWGYDWHKDYDGSPMEEYFLSVAREDFRLRRCVNFAVRLGEDFIGEAVLYNPDWQGGMELGCRIAPAYAGRGYGTEAFAAAADWALYGLGLARVVAKCFKENGPSYKMLSSCMREAGQDETYFYFEKTI
;
A
#
# COMPACT_ATOMS: atom_id res chain seq x y z
N TYR A 1 -7.17 28.61 -20.88
CA TYR A 1 -6.23 27.94 -20.00
C TYR A 1 -5.99 28.75 -18.74
N VAL A 2 -5.93 28.10 -17.59
CA VAL A 2 -5.55 28.70 -16.30
C VAL A 2 -4.54 27.79 -15.60
N PRO A 3 -3.50 28.35 -14.94
CA PRO A 3 -2.70 27.55 -14.03
C PRO A 3 -3.56 27.19 -12.82
N LEU A 4 -3.37 25.99 -12.29
CA LEU A 4 -4.05 25.50 -11.09
C LEU A 4 -3.07 25.47 -9.92
N THR A 5 -3.58 25.83 -8.74
CA THR A 5 -2.85 25.90 -7.49
C THR A 5 -3.63 25.17 -6.39
N ALA A 6 -3.07 25.04 -5.19
CA ALA A 6 -3.79 24.49 -4.05
C ALA A 6 -5.10 25.25 -3.71
N ALA A 7 -5.18 26.54 -4.04
CA ALA A 7 -6.40 27.34 -3.84
C ALA A 7 -7.57 26.89 -4.77
N ASP A 8 -7.27 26.18 -5.84
CA ASP A 8 -8.23 25.73 -6.84
C ASP A 8 -8.78 24.32 -6.53
N GLU A 9 -8.47 23.74 -5.36
CA GLU A 9 -8.99 22.44 -4.93
C GLU A 9 -10.53 22.33 -5.06
N PRO A 10 -11.33 23.35 -4.71
CA PRO A 10 -12.80 23.27 -4.89
C PRO A 10 -13.22 23.13 -6.36
N LEU A 11 -12.50 23.77 -7.29
CA LEU A 11 -12.75 23.62 -8.74
C LEU A 11 -12.40 22.21 -9.19
N LEU A 12 -11.30 21.66 -8.69
CA LEU A 12 -10.88 20.30 -8.99
C LEU A 12 -11.88 19.26 -8.46
N GLU A 13 -12.40 19.44 -7.25
CA GLU A 13 -13.45 18.56 -6.70
C GLU A 13 -14.70 18.53 -7.56
N ARG A 14 -15.16 19.70 -7.99
CA ARG A 14 -16.32 19.81 -8.87
C ARG A 14 -16.05 19.15 -10.22
N PHE A 15 -14.88 19.37 -10.80
CA PHE A 15 -14.48 18.71 -12.05
C PHE A 15 -14.56 17.18 -11.94
N TRP A 16 -14.05 16.60 -10.83
CA TRP A 16 -14.08 15.15 -10.63
C TRP A 16 -15.49 14.60 -10.41
N GLN A 17 -16.38 15.37 -9.79
CA GLN A 17 -17.81 15.00 -9.69
C GLN A 17 -18.44 14.94 -11.08
N ASP A 18 -18.21 15.99 -11.89
CA ASP A 18 -18.70 16.07 -13.26
C ASP A 18 -18.13 14.94 -14.13
N TYR A 19 -16.82 14.69 -14.01
CA TYR A 19 -16.13 13.61 -14.71
C TYR A 19 -16.67 12.23 -14.31
N GLY A 20 -16.88 11.99 -13.03
CA GLY A 20 -17.49 10.75 -12.54
C GLY A 20 -18.93 10.54 -13.02
N ALA A 21 -19.71 11.61 -13.19
CA ALA A 21 -21.08 11.54 -13.68
C ALA A 21 -21.16 11.14 -15.18
N GLU A 22 -20.16 11.47 -15.98
CA GLU A 22 -20.07 11.06 -17.39
C GLU A 22 -19.68 9.58 -17.56
N PHE A 23 -19.02 9.01 -16.57
CA PHE A 23 -18.63 7.60 -16.54
C PHE A 23 -19.51 6.84 -15.56
N SER A 24 -20.41 6.01 -16.07
CA SER A 24 -21.37 5.22 -15.27
C SER A 24 -20.74 4.15 -14.34
N LYS A 25 -19.41 4.13 -14.21
CA LYS A 25 -18.69 3.23 -13.31
C LYS A 25 -17.82 4.06 -12.35
N GLU A 26 -18.22 4.10 -11.09
CA GLU A 26 -17.32 4.46 -9.98
C GLU A 26 -16.15 3.46 -9.93
N SER A 27 -15.08 3.73 -10.69
CA SER A 27 -13.90 2.89 -10.59
C SER A 27 -13.08 3.31 -9.37
N ALA A 28 -12.55 2.35 -8.63
CA ALA A 28 -11.59 2.61 -7.56
C ALA A 28 -10.38 3.42 -8.06
N ILE A 29 -10.03 3.26 -9.34
CA ILE A 29 -8.98 4.02 -10.04
C ILE A 29 -9.32 5.51 -10.07
N ALA A 30 -10.55 5.90 -10.46
CA ALA A 30 -10.94 7.31 -10.53
C ALA A 30 -10.92 8.01 -9.14
N LYS A 31 -11.34 7.30 -8.08
CA LYS A 31 -11.25 7.82 -6.70
C LYS A 31 -9.81 8.02 -6.25
N ASN A 32 -8.92 7.11 -6.59
CA ASN A 32 -7.51 7.22 -6.27
C ASN A 32 -6.82 8.35 -7.06
N GLU A 33 -7.14 8.51 -8.35
CA GLU A 33 -6.63 9.60 -9.18
C GLU A 33 -7.06 10.97 -8.63
N LEU A 34 -8.31 11.13 -8.17
CA LEU A 34 -8.75 12.38 -7.52
C LEU A 34 -7.94 12.67 -6.24
N ARG A 35 -7.74 11.66 -5.39
CA ARG A 35 -6.95 11.82 -4.17
C ARG A 35 -5.51 12.25 -4.50
N LEU A 36 -4.88 11.58 -5.47
CA LEU A 36 -3.53 11.92 -5.93
C LEU A 36 -3.46 13.33 -6.51
N ALA A 37 -4.44 13.73 -7.34
CA ALA A 37 -4.49 15.08 -7.91
C ALA A 37 -4.54 16.16 -6.82
N LYS A 38 -5.34 15.96 -5.77
CA LYS A 38 -5.41 16.89 -4.63
C LYS A 38 -4.10 16.95 -3.86
N GLU A 39 -3.48 15.80 -3.59
CA GLU A 39 -2.18 15.76 -2.92
C GLU A 39 -1.09 16.43 -3.76
N MET A 40 -1.07 16.18 -5.07
CA MET A 40 -0.14 16.84 -5.98
C MET A 40 -0.27 18.36 -5.92
N LEU A 41 -1.49 18.91 -5.97
CA LEU A 41 -1.70 20.36 -5.85
C LEU A 41 -1.24 20.94 -4.50
N ARG A 42 -1.39 20.19 -3.40
CA ARG A 42 -1.02 20.65 -2.05
C ARG A 42 0.47 20.58 -1.78
N HIS A 43 1.15 19.58 -2.27
CA HIS A 43 2.51 19.22 -1.85
C HIS A 43 3.58 19.52 -2.90
N LEU A 44 3.20 19.67 -4.17
CA LEU A 44 4.14 19.86 -5.25
C LEU A 44 4.23 21.35 -5.67
N ALA A 45 4.37 22.23 -4.70
CA ALA A 45 4.58 23.68 -4.93
C ALA A 45 6.06 23.94 -5.21
N GLY A 46 6.49 23.76 -6.45
CA GLY A 46 7.86 24.07 -6.90
C GLY A 46 7.86 24.41 -8.38
N ASP A 47 8.89 25.08 -8.85
CA ASP A 47 9.04 25.48 -10.27
C ASP A 47 9.09 24.28 -11.25
N TRP A 48 9.30 23.07 -10.72
CA TRP A 48 9.35 21.84 -11.47
C TRP A 48 7.99 21.16 -11.66
N PHE A 49 6.94 21.56 -10.89
CA PHE A 49 5.59 21.01 -11.00
C PHE A 49 4.65 22.00 -11.66
N MET A 50 3.86 21.50 -12.59
CA MET A 50 2.88 22.29 -13.33
C MET A 50 1.51 21.63 -13.27
N ALA A 51 0.50 22.40 -12.93
CA ALA A 51 -0.90 22.02 -13.03
C ALA A 51 -1.66 23.08 -13.83
N GLY A 52 -2.52 22.63 -14.74
CA GLY A 52 -3.30 23.52 -15.55
C GLY A 52 -4.71 22.99 -15.82
N GLY A 53 -5.62 23.89 -16.12
CA GLY A 53 -6.99 23.57 -16.46
C GLY A 53 -7.54 24.40 -17.60
N LEU A 54 -8.56 23.89 -18.25
CA LEU A 54 -9.38 24.64 -19.20
C LEU A 54 -10.68 25.05 -18.54
N LEU A 55 -10.98 26.34 -18.54
CA LEU A 55 -12.26 26.89 -18.11
C LEU A 55 -13.15 27.18 -19.33
N HIS A 56 -14.40 26.76 -19.26
CA HIS A 56 -15.46 27.16 -20.15
C HIS A 56 -16.64 27.70 -19.35
N GLU A 57 -16.96 28.98 -19.53
CA GLU A 57 -18.04 29.65 -18.78
C GLU A 57 -17.91 29.49 -17.24
N GLY A 58 -16.68 29.59 -16.74
CA GLY A 58 -16.37 29.44 -15.30
C GLY A 58 -16.37 28.01 -14.76
N ARG A 59 -16.58 27.01 -15.62
CA ARG A 59 -16.52 25.60 -15.27
C ARG A 59 -15.21 24.99 -15.77
N LEU A 60 -14.55 24.21 -14.91
CA LEU A 60 -13.37 23.47 -15.28
C LEU A 60 -13.78 22.25 -16.13
N VAL A 61 -13.31 22.20 -17.38
CA VAL A 61 -13.70 21.16 -18.36
C VAL A 61 -12.57 20.21 -18.74
N ALA A 62 -11.33 20.57 -18.42
CA ALA A 62 -10.18 19.69 -18.58
C ALA A 62 -9.07 20.08 -17.61
N ILE A 63 -8.24 19.11 -17.24
CA ILE A 63 -7.07 19.28 -16.36
C ILE A 63 -5.87 18.53 -16.92
N SER A 64 -4.67 19.05 -16.66
CA SER A 64 -3.40 18.34 -16.82
C SER A 64 -2.45 18.70 -15.70
N MET A 65 -1.71 17.71 -15.20
CA MET A 65 -0.72 17.87 -14.13
C MET A 65 0.51 17.05 -14.46
N GLY A 66 1.68 17.63 -14.21
CA GLY A 66 2.94 16.98 -14.48
C GLY A 66 4.11 17.63 -13.78
N GLU A 67 5.25 16.97 -13.86
CA GLU A 67 6.52 17.45 -13.31
C GLU A 67 7.59 17.56 -14.37
N GLN A 68 8.44 18.56 -14.24
CA GLN A 68 9.56 18.71 -15.12
C GLN A 68 10.79 17.97 -14.59
N CYS A 69 11.23 16.98 -15.36
CA CYS A 69 12.45 16.20 -15.11
C CYS A 69 13.49 16.55 -16.19
N GLY A 70 14.39 17.47 -15.91
CA GLY A 70 15.33 17.99 -16.89
C GLY A 70 14.62 18.70 -18.04
N SER A 71 14.80 18.23 -19.28
CA SER A 71 14.12 18.78 -20.46
C SER A 71 12.82 18.04 -20.82
N THR A 72 12.29 17.21 -19.93
CA THR A 72 11.07 16.44 -20.17
C THR A 72 9.99 16.80 -19.15
N MET A 73 8.80 17.12 -19.62
CA MET A 73 7.59 17.22 -18.79
C MET A 73 6.94 15.83 -18.73
N GLN A 74 6.88 15.25 -17.52
CA GLN A 74 6.18 14.00 -17.24
C GLN A 74 4.72 14.32 -16.90
N VAL A 75 3.79 13.89 -17.73
CA VAL A 75 2.35 14.18 -17.57
C VAL A 75 1.70 13.02 -16.82
N HIS A 76 1.39 13.22 -15.55
CA HIS A 76 0.82 12.20 -14.66
C HIS A 76 -0.71 12.13 -14.74
N ILE A 77 -1.36 13.27 -14.87
CA ILE A 77 -2.81 13.37 -14.93
C ILE A 77 -3.21 14.21 -16.14
N GLU A 78 -4.10 13.67 -16.95
CA GLU A 78 -4.71 14.37 -18.07
C GLU A 78 -6.14 13.84 -18.27
N LYS A 79 -7.10 14.70 -17.99
CA LYS A 79 -8.54 14.38 -18.04
C LYS A 79 -9.32 15.52 -18.65
N ALA A 80 -10.39 15.19 -19.37
CA ALA A 80 -11.34 16.16 -19.89
C ALA A 80 -12.75 15.59 -19.90
N LEU A 81 -13.75 16.45 -19.75
CA LEU A 81 -15.16 16.08 -19.88
C LEU A 81 -15.49 15.76 -21.35
N TYR A 82 -16.08 14.62 -21.60
CA TYR A 82 -16.46 14.19 -22.97
C TYR A 82 -17.59 15.01 -23.56
N SER A 83 -18.42 15.60 -22.71
CA SER A 83 -19.47 16.56 -23.10
C SER A 83 -18.94 17.83 -23.77
N TYR A 84 -17.61 18.05 -23.73
CA TYR A 84 -16.94 19.16 -24.39
C TYR A 84 -16.00 18.67 -25.49
N PRO A 85 -16.52 18.50 -26.76
CA PRO A 85 -15.72 18.05 -27.89
C PRO A 85 -14.48 18.94 -28.08
N GLY A 86 -13.30 18.33 -28.21
CA GLY A 86 -12.06 19.04 -28.39
C GLY A 86 -11.35 19.46 -27.08
N ALA A 87 -11.94 19.29 -25.90
CA ALA A 87 -11.32 19.67 -24.64
C ALA A 87 -10.00 18.91 -24.39
N TYR A 88 -9.94 17.60 -24.68
CA TYR A 88 -8.71 16.82 -24.57
C TYR A 88 -7.56 17.36 -25.42
N PRO A 89 -7.67 17.45 -26.75
CA PRO A 89 -6.57 17.95 -27.56
C PRO A 89 -6.20 19.40 -27.26
N THR A 90 -7.18 20.24 -26.89
CA THR A 90 -6.90 21.61 -26.46
C THR A 90 -6.11 21.63 -25.17
N MET A 91 -6.44 20.76 -24.19
CA MET A 91 -5.70 20.67 -22.94
C MET A 91 -4.23 20.25 -23.17
N VAL A 92 -4.02 19.22 -23.98
CA VAL A 92 -2.66 18.78 -24.36
C VAL A 92 -1.86 19.92 -24.99
N GLN A 93 -2.45 20.64 -25.93
CA GLN A 93 -1.80 21.73 -26.63
C GLN A 93 -1.48 22.91 -25.70
N GLU A 94 -2.45 23.34 -24.90
CA GLU A 94 -2.28 24.46 -24.00
C GLU A 94 -1.31 24.13 -22.86
N PHE A 95 -1.36 22.92 -22.33
CA PHE A 95 -0.40 22.48 -21.31
C PHE A 95 1.02 22.53 -21.85
N ALA A 96 1.24 22.01 -23.08
CA ALA A 96 2.54 22.06 -23.72
C ALA A 96 3.04 23.51 -23.98
N ARG A 97 2.14 24.42 -24.36
CA ARG A 97 2.49 25.84 -24.63
C ARG A 97 2.88 26.62 -23.39
N HIS A 98 2.43 26.18 -22.24
CA HIS A 98 2.69 26.84 -20.96
C HIS A 98 3.82 26.20 -20.17
N CYS A 99 4.48 25.15 -20.70
CA CYS A 99 5.71 24.64 -20.14
C CYS A 99 6.84 25.66 -20.26
N ASP A 100 7.83 25.55 -19.37
CA ASP A 100 9.06 26.31 -19.45
C ASP A 100 9.79 26.09 -20.77
N ASP A 101 10.48 27.11 -21.30
CA ASP A 101 11.21 27.05 -22.57
C ASP A 101 12.31 25.99 -22.62
N SER A 102 12.77 25.49 -21.47
CA SER A 102 13.73 24.40 -21.39
C SER A 102 13.13 23.01 -21.66
N VAL A 103 11.79 22.89 -21.61
CA VAL A 103 11.10 21.63 -21.92
C VAL A 103 11.16 21.36 -23.40
N ARG A 104 11.69 20.20 -23.77
CA ARG A 104 11.81 19.72 -25.15
C ARG A 104 10.89 18.56 -25.47
N TRP A 105 10.50 17.82 -24.44
CA TRP A 105 9.75 16.59 -24.57
C TRP A 105 8.57 16.56 -23.60
N MET A 106 7.46 16.01 -24.07
CA MET A 106 6.33 15.67 -23.20
C MET A 106 6.19 14.14 -23.19
N ASN A 107 6.40 13.55 -22.02
CA ASN A 107 6.15 12.14 -21.78
C ASN A 107 4.74 11.99 -21.20
N ARG A 108 3.85 11.35 -21.94
CA ARG A 108 2.46 11.11 -21.53
C ARG A 108 2.28 9.70 -20.93
N GLU A 109 3.37 9.12 -20.43
CA GLU A 109 3.42 7.83 -19.77
C GLU A 109 2.89 6.65 -20.61
N ASP A 110 2.62 5.52 -19.97
CA ASP A 110 2.15 4.32 -20.66
C ASP A 110 0.63 4.35 -20.94
N ASP A 111 0.18 3.36 -21.68
CA ASP A 111 -1.23 3.18 -22.02
C ASP A 111 -1.96 2.21 -21.07
N ALA A 112 -1.33 1.80 -19.98
CA ALA A 112 -1.86 0.83 -19.01
C ALA A 112 -2.48 -0.43 -19.67
N ARG A 113 -2.01 -0.80 -20.87
CA ARG A 113 -2.56 -1.86 -21.74
C ARG A 113 -4.00 -1.60 -22.24
N ASP A 114 -4.52 -0.39 -22.09
CA ASP A 114 -5.82 0.02 -22.64
C ASP A 114 -5.69 0.39 -24.12
N LYS A 115 -6.46 -0.28 -24.99
CA LYS A 115 -6.42 -0.06 -26.44
C LYS A 115 -6.91 1.32 -26.83
N GLY A 116 -7.93 1.85 -26.16
CA GLY A 116 -8.47 3.18 -26.42
C GLY A 116 -7.47 4.28 -26.07
N LEU A 117 -6.83 4.15 -24.91
CA LEU A 117 -5.78 5.07 -24.47
C LEU A 117 -4.57 5.02 -25.40
N ARG A 118 -4.15 3.82 -25.84
CA ARG A 118 -3.11 3.67 -26.86
C ARG A 118 -3.45 4.38 -28.16
N MET A 119 -4.64 4.16 -28.69
CA MET A 119 -5.10 4.81 -29.91
C MET A 119 -5.10 6.33 -29.76
N SER A 120 -5.62 6.84 -28.64
CA SER A 120 -5.62 8.28 -28.34
C SER A 120 -4.21 8.86 -28.31
N LYS A 121 -3.26 8.21 -27.63
CA LYS A 121 -1.85 8.67 -27.57
C LYS A 121 -1.16 8.61 -28.93
N MET A 122 -1.39 7.57 -29.71
CA MET A 122 -0.80 7.41 -31.06
C MET A 122 -1.30 8.42 -32.08
N GLN A 123 -2.49 9.00 -31.90
CA GLN A 123 -3.02 10.07 -32.79
C GLN A 123 -2.15 11.33 -32.76
N TYR A 124 -1.37 11.55 -31.70
CA TYR A 124 -0.43 12.68 -31.62
C TYR A 124 0.90 12.44 -32.33
N LEU A 125 1.06 11.31 -33.02
CA LEU A 125 2.27 10.96 -33.78
C LEU A 125 3.53 11.10 -32.92
N PRO A 126 3.66 10.32 -31.84
CA PRO A 126 4.75 10.48 -30.90
C PRO A 126 6.12 10.34 -31.60
N ALA A 127 7.05 11.23 -31.23
CA ALA A 127 8.40 11.23 -31.81
C ALA A 127 9.19 9.97 -31.38
N ALA A 128 8.88 9.38 -30.24
CA ALA A 128 9.47 8.15 -29.76
C ALA A 128 8.50 7.39 -28.87
N LEU A 129 8.65 6.06 -28.82
CA LEU A 129 8.00 5.20 -27.84
C LEU A 129 9.08 4.75 -26.84
N GLY A 130 8.93 5.18 -25.57
CA GLY A 130 9.81 4.75 -24.50
C GLY A 130 9.61 3.28 -24.16
N GLY A 131 10.69 2.54 -23.96
CA GLY A 131 10.63 1.21 -23.37
C GLY A 131 10.36 1.31 -21.87
N LYS A 132 9.38 0.58 -21.37
CA LYS A 132 9.13 0.43 -19.93
C LYS A 132 9.87 -0.83 -19.44
N LEU A 133 10.76 -0.65 -18.49
CA LEU A 133 11.44 -1.76 -17.84
C LEU A 133 10.67 -2.06 -16.53
N CYS A 134 10.24 -3.30 -16.39
CA CYS A 134 9.67 -3.79 -15.14
C CYS A 134 10.75 -4.57 -14.40
N PHE A 135 10.96 -4.22 -13.15
CA PHE A 135 11.85 -4.97 -12.27
C PHE A 135 10.96 -5.65 -11.22
N GLU A 136 11.15 -6.95 -11.08
CA GLU A 136 10.62 -7.67 -9.91
C GLU A 136 11.74 -7.70 -8.87
N VAL A 137 11.47 -7.13 -7.72
CA VAL A 137 12.35 -7.24 -6.56
C VAL A 137 11.79 -8.38 -5.72
N GLY A 138 12.47 -9.51 -5.73
CA GLY A 138 12.14 -10.63 -4.86
C GLY A 138 12.40 -10.26 -3.39
N SER A 139 11.65 -10.86 -2.50
CA SER A 139 11.89 -10.77 -1.06
C SER A 139 12.63 -12.02 -0.57
N GLU A 140 13.18 -11.99 0.65
CA GLU A 140 13.78 -13.16 1.26
C GLU A 140 12.77 -14.32 1.39
N LEU A 141 11.45 -14.02 1.37
CA LEU A 141 10.39 -15.02 1.38
C LEU A 141 10.38 -15.93 0.13
N ASP A 142 10.94 -15.48 -1.00
CA ASP A 142 11.02 -16.28 -2.22
C ASP A 142 11.85 -17.56 -2.05
N ARG A 143 12.74 -17.56 -1.04
CA ARG A 143 13.58 -18.72 -0.69
C ARG A 143 12.84 -19.77 0.14
N LEU A 144 11.66 -19.43 0.69
CA LEU A 144 10.89 -20.35 1.51
C LEU A 144 9.99 -21.23 0.66
N HIS A 145 10.22 -22.54 0.69
CA HIS A 145 9.32 -23.52 0.10
C HIS A 145 8.18 -23.90 1.05
N GLU A 146 8.44 -23.86 2.34
CA GLU A 146 7.50 -24.16 3.42
C GLU A 146 7.75 -23.26 4.62
N ILE A 147 6.76 -23.12 5.49
CA ILE A 147 6.90 -22.40 6.77
C ILE A 147 7.69 -23.32 7.72
N PRO A 148 8.85 -22.89 8.22
CA PRO A 148 9.66 -23.74 9.11
C PRO A 148 9.01 -23.89 10.48
N THR A 149 9.42 -24.93 11.20
CA THR A 149 9.09 -25.08 12.60
C THR A 149 10.20 -24.47 13.47
N LEU A 150 9.80 -23.55 14.34
CA LEU A 150 10.69 -22.88 15.29
C LEU A 150 10.35 -23.37 16.70
N HIS A 151 11.37 -23.50 17.54
CA HIS A 151 11.22 -23.90 18.93
C HIS A 151 11.80 -22.82 19.84
N SER A 152 11.10 -22.55 20.92
CA SER A 152 11.60 -21.77 22.06
C SER A 152 11.56 -22.63 23.34
N ASP A 153 11.74 -22.03 24.51
CA ASP A 153 11.73 -22.80 25.76
C ASP A 153 10.40 -23.52 26.01
N ARG A 154 9.28 -22.88 25.68
CA ARG A 154 7.93 -23.39 25.98
C ARG A 154 7.05 -23.56 24.76
N LEU A 155 7.42 -22.95 23.62
CA LEU A 155 6.53 -22.82 22.46
C LEU A 155 7.11 -23.49 21.23
N THR A 156 6.21 -23.89 20.36
CA THR A 156 6.49 -24.24 18.98
C THR A 156 5.76 -23.23 18.07
N LEU A 157 6.47 -22.72 17.08
CA LEU A 157 5.90 -21.88 16.02
C LEU A 157 6.00 -22.66 14.70
N ASP A 158 4.88 -22.95 14.07
CA ASP A 158 4.84 -23.75 12.84
C ASP A 158 3.74 -23.28 11.88
N ALA A 159 3.55 -23.98 10.76
CA ALA A 159 2.52 -23.66 9.81
C ALA A 159 1.11 -23.88 10.38
N LEU A 160 0.18 -22.97 10.04
CA LEU A 160 -1.24 -23.16 10.30
C LEU A 160 -1.79 -24.40 9.56
N THR A 161 -2.55 -25.23 10.26
CA THR A 161 -3.15 -26.46 9.75
C THR A 161 -4.68 -26.43 9.82
N GLU A 162 -5.35 -27.44 9.25
CA GLU A 162 -6.81 -27.56 9.36
C GLU A 162 -7.31 -27.68 10.83
N LYS A 163 -6.48 -28.22 11.71
CA LYS A 163 -6.80 -28.32 13.15
C LYS A 163 -6.92 -26.96 13.82
N ASP A 164 -6.24 -25.97 13.27
CA ASP A 164 -6.18 -24.61 13.84
C ASP A 164 -7.35 -23.73 13.39
N LYS A 165 -8.15 -24.19 12.42
CA LYS A 165 -9.20 -23.41 11.79
C LYS A 165 -10.13 -22.72 12.81
N LEU A 166 -10.69 -23.47 13.75
CA LEU A 166 -11.62 -22.93 14.74
C LEU A 166 -10.94 -21.95 15.73
N PRO A 167 -9.82 -22.31 16.40
CA PRO A 167 -9.17 -21.38 17.31
C PRO A 167 -8.53 -20.19 16.59
N TYR A 168 -8.06 -20.34 15.35
CA TYR A 168 -7.55 -19.24 14.56
C TYR A 168 -8.65 -18.26 14.16
N ASN A 169 -9.80 -18.77 13.70
CA ASN A 169 -10.96 -17.93 13.43
C ASN A 169 -11.43 -17.17 14.68
N ALA A 170 -11.48 -17.85 15.84
CA ALA A 170 -11.85 -17.20 17.10
C ALA A 170 -10.88 -16.06 17.46
N LEU A 171 -9.58 -16.23 17.22
CA LEU A 171 -8.58 -15.18 17.42
C LEU A 171 -8.75 -14.02 16.43
N CYS A 172 -9.02 -14.31 15.16
CA CYS A 172 -9.19 -13.32 14.10
C CYS A 172 -10.50 -12.53 14.20
N LEU A 173 -11.53 -13.11 14.82
CA LEU A 173 -12.83 -12.48 15.04
C LEU A 173 -12.93 -11.75 16.40
N ASP A 174 -11.94 -11.86 17.28
CA ASP A 174 -11.91 -11.16 18.57
C ASP A 174 -11.75 -9.64 18.35
N GLU A 175 -12.83 -8.89 18.57
CA GLU A 175 -12.90 -7.45 18.30
C GLU A 175 -11.88 -6.65 19.13
N GLU A 176 -11.65 -7.02 20.39
CA GLU A 176 -10.70 -6.32 21.26
C GLU A 176 -9.26 -6.51 20.76
N ARG A 177 -8.92 -7.72 20.34
CA ARG A 177 -7.61 -8.01 19.74
C ARG A 177 -7.43 -7.33 18.40
N ASN A 178 -8.45 -7.33 17.54
CA ASN A 178 -8.41 -6.70 16.23
C ASN A 178 -8.27 -5.18 16.31
N ARG A 179 -8.93 -4.53 17.25
CA ARG A 179 -8.78 -3.10 17.47
C ARG A 179 -7.32 -2.68 17.67
N LEU A 180 -6.54 -3.50 18.37
CA LEU A 180 -5.13 -3.26 18.64
C LEU A 180 -4.18 -3.94 17.65
N TRP A 181 -4.71 -4.75 16.74
CA TRP A 181 -3.94 -5.39 15.68
C TRP A 181 -3.63 -4.43 14.53
N GLY A 182 -4.54 -3.50 14.25
CA GLY A 182 -4.36 -2.46 13.24
C GLY A 182 -4.70 -2.89 11.81
N TYR A 183 -5.18 -4.10 11.61
CA TYR A 183 -5.68 -4.59 10.33
C TYR A 183 -7.18 -4.83 10.39
N ASP A 184 -7.90 -4.21 9.46
CA ASP A 184 -9.34 -4.35 9.32
C ASP A 184 -9.67 -5.31 8.17
N TRP A 185 -9.84 -6.58 8.51
CA TRP A 185 -10.12 -7.65 7.55
C TRP A 185 -11.43 -7.47 6.78
N HIS A 186 -12.37 -6.67 7.29
CA HIS A 186 -13.64 -6.41 6.59
C HIS A 186 -13.43 -5.73 5.23
N LYS A 187 -12.33 -4.99 5.07
CA LYS A 187 -12.03 -4.29 3.81
C LYS A 187 -11.67 -5.24 2.68
N ASP A 188 -11.10 -6.38 3.03
CA ASP A 188 -10.57 -7.36 2.06
C ASP A 188 -11.47 -8.61 1.99
N TYR A 189 -12.55 -8.65 2.78
CA TYR A 189 -13.45 -9.81 2.82
C TYR A 189 -14.24 -9.97 1.52
N ASP A 190 -14.08 -11.11 0.88
CA ASP A 190 -14.64 -11.43 -0.44
C ASP A 190 -16.01 -12.13 -0.39
N GLY A 191 -16.56 -12.36 0.81
CA GLY A 191 -17.82 -13.07 1.02
C GLY A 191 -17.72 -14.58 1.04
N SER A 192 -16.52 -15.14 1.06
CA SER A 192 -16.29 -16.59 1.22
C SER A 192 -16.77 -17.10 2.60
N PRO A 193 -16.99 -18.44 2.77
CA PRO A 193 -17.39 -18.97 4.06
C PRO A 193 -16.42 -18.59 5.17
N MET A 194 -16.91 -17.92 6.21
CA MET A 194 -16.10 -17.38 7.30
C MET A 194 -15.25 -18.46 8.00
N GLU A 195 -15.73 -19.70 8.03
CA GLU A 195 -14.98 -20.81 8.61
C GLU A 195 -13.67 -21.11 7.88
N GLU A 196 -13.61 -20.82 6.57
CA GLU A 196 -12.45 -21.07 5.71
C GLU A 196 -11.59 -19.82 5.49
N TYR A 197 -12.17 -18.63 5.68
CA TYR A 197 -11.62 -17.37 5.21
C TYR A 197 -10.19 -17.12 5.71
N PHE A 198 -9.99 -17.05 7.02
CA PHE A 198 -8.69 -16.63 7.58
C PHE A 198 -7.57 -17.64 7.28
N LEU A 199 -7.87 -18.93 7.34
CA LEU A 199 -6.88 -19.95 7.03
C LEU A 199 -6.51 -19.95 5.54
N SER A 200 -7.50 -19.77 4.66
CA SER A 200 -7.25 -19.67 3.22
C SER A 200 -6.47 -18.42 2.85
N VAL A 201 -6.78 -17.26 3.46
CA VAL A 201 -6.01 -16.02 3.28
C VAL A 201 -4.56 -16.19 3.72
N ALA A 202 -4.31 -16.75 4.92
CA ALA A 202 -2.95 -16.96 5.41
C ALA A 202 -2.13 -17.88 4.48
N ARG A 203 -2.75 -18.92 3.93
CA ARG A 203 -2.12 -19.83 2.96
C ARG A 203 -1.84 -19.16 1.61
N GLU A 204 -2.80 -18.39 1.13
CA GLU A 204 -2.65 -17.65 -0.13
C GLU A 204 -1.57 -16.58 -0.01
N ASP A 205 -1.52 -15.85 1.09
CA ASP A 205 -0.49 -14.84 1.34
C ASP A 205 0.91 -15.47 1.42
N PHE A 206 1.05 -16.66 2.03
CA PHE A 206 2.32 -17.39 1.97
C PHE A 206 2.65 -17.84 0.55
N ARG A 207 1.69 -18.39 -0.19
CA ARG A 207 1.87 -18.82 -1.59
C ARG A 207 2.33 -17.64 -2.48
N LEU A 208 1.77 -16.45 -2.24
CA LEU A 208 2.11 -15.21 -2.96
C LEU A 208 3.33 -14.48 -2.39
N ARG A 209 4.02 -15.06 -1.39
CA ARG A 209 5.20 -14.46 -0.76
C ARG A 209 4.96 -13.10 -0.11
N ARG A 210 3.76 -12.89 0.42
CA ARG A 210 3.36 -11.65 1.11
C ARG A 210 3.62 -11.69 2.61
N CYS A 211 3.30 -12.87 3.22
CA CYS A 211 3.36 -13.07 4.66
C CYS A 211 3.88 -14.46 5.02
N VAL A 212 4.38 -14.57 6.25
CA VAL A 212 4.57 -15.86 6.94
C VAL A 212 3.76 -15.84 8.22
N ASN A 213 2.69 -16.64 8.28
CA ASN A 213 1.85 -16.77 9.46
C ASN A 213 2.24 -18.02 10.24
N PHE A 214 2.87 -17.83 11.39
CA PHE A 214 3.14 -18.93 12.32
C PHE A 214 1.97 -19.13 13.27
N ALA A 215 1.49 -20.37 13.40
CA ALA A 215 0.72 -20.78 14.57
C ALA A 215 1.66 -20.82 15.79
N VAL A 216 1.28 -20.19 16.87
CA VAL A 216 2.00 -20.29 18.15
C VAL A 216 1.34 -21.35 19.00
N ARG A 217 2.11 -22.35 19.42
CA ARG A 217 1.61 -23.53 20.17
C ARG A 217 2.24 -23.66 21.54
N LEU A 218 1.40 -24.05 22.50
CA LEU A 218 1.84 -24.55 23.81
C LEU A 218 1.51 -26.06 23.87
N GLY A 219 2.50 -26.92 23.66
CA GLY A 219 2.26 -28.32 23.35
C GLY A 219 1.51 -28.46 22.04
N GLU A 220 0.34 -29.11 22.06
CA GLU A 220 -0.53 -29.26 20.88
C GLU A 220 -1.55 -28.12 20.71
N ASP A 221 -1.70 -27.28 21.73
CA ASP A 221 -2.72 -26.24 21.73
C ASP A 221 -2.29 -25.02 20.89
N PHE A 222 -3.13 -24.59 19.97
CA PHE A 222 -3.01 -23.30 19.31
C PHE A 222 -3.33 -22.18 20.32
N ILE A 223 -2.38 -21.28 20.58
CA ILE A 223 -2.53 -20.21 21.56
C ILE A 223 -2.39 -18.80 20.97
N GLY A 224 -2.05 -18.69 19.68
CA GLY A 224 -1.87 -17.39 19.04
C GLY A 224 -1.19 -17.49 17.68
N GLU A 225 -0.81 -16.33 17.15
CA GLU A 225 -0.04 -16.25 15.92
C GLU A 225 1.11 -15.26 16.01
N ALA A 226 2.16 -15.48 15.22
CA ALA A 226 3.17 -14.51 14.87
C ALA A 226 3.22 -14.36 13.36
N VAL A 227 3.14 -13.13 12.86
CA VAL A 227 3.03 -12.85 11.42
C VAL A 227 4.16 -11.93 10.98
N LEU A 228 4.93 -12.38 10.00
CA LEU A 228 5.93 -11.59 9.30
C LEU A 228 5.32 -11.11 7.98
N TYR A 229 5.22 -9.80 7.74
CA TYR A 229 4.48 -9.20 6.63
C TYR A 229 5.11 -7.87 6.19
N ASN A 230 4.55 -7.23 5.17
CA ASN A 230 5.02 -5.94 4.64
C ASN A 230 6.52 -5.92 4.33
N PRO A 231 7.03 -6.75 3.40
CA PRO A 231 8.41 -6.65 2.97
C PRO A 231 8.71 -5.26 2.41
N ASP A 232 9.81 -4.66 2.87
CA ASP A 232 10.28 -3.39 2.35
C ASP A 232 11.45 -3.57 1.37
N TRP A 233 11.75 -2.51 0.62
CA TRP A 233 12.83 -2.51 -0.36
C TRP A 233 14.24 -2.46 0.26
N GLN A 234 14.35 -2.33 1.58
CA GLN A 234 15.61 -2.30 2.33
C GLN A 234 15.94 -3.64 3.00
N GLY A 235 15.21 -4.70 2.66
CA GLY A 235 15.41 -6.04 3.22
C GLY A 235 14.85 -6.19 4.63
N GLY A 236 13.84 -5.41 4.98
CA GLY A 236 13.13 -5.49 6.24
C GLY A 236 11.71 -6.03 6.08
N MET A 237 11.13 -6.51 7.18
CA MET A 237 9.73 -6.89 7.28
C MET A 237 9.15 -6.49 8.62
N GLU A 238 7.84 -6.24 8.66
CA GLU A 238 7.10 -5.97 9.89
C GLU A 238 6.71 -7.30 10.56
N LEU A 239 6.89 -7.40 11.88
CA LEU A 239 6.50 -8.56 12.67
C LEU A 239 5.41 -8.16 13.67
N GLY A 240 4.29 -8.88 13.62
CA GLY A 240 3.20 -8.80 14.59
C GLY A 240 3.07 -10.10 15.37
N CYS A 241 2.56 -10.01 16.61
CA CYS A 241 2.22 -11.17 17.41
C CYS A 241 0.99 -10.89 18.26
N ARG A 242 0.05 -11.84 18.29
CA ARG A 242 -1.11 -11.80 19.20
C ARG A 242 -1.37 -13.17 19.80
N ILE A 243 -1.73 -13.17 21.08
CA ILE A 243 -2.02 -14.36 21.86
C ILE A 243 -3.49 -14.38 22.24
N ALA A 244 -4.12 -15.54 22.15
CA ALA A 244 -5.51 -15.74 22.53
C ALA A 244 -5.75 -15.32 24.01
N PRO A 245 -6.91 -14.73 24.34
CA PRO A 245 -7.18 -14.15 25.67
C PRO A 245 -6.91 -15.11 26.82
N ALA A 246 -7.25 -16.39 26.68
CA ALA A 246 -7.08 -17.42 27.70
C ALA A 246 -5.58 -17.66 28.07
N TYR A 247 -4.65 -17.26 27.20
CA TYR A 247 -3.20 -17.46 27.41
C TYR A 247 -2.44 -16.15 27.59
N ALA A 248 -3.13 -15.01 27.59
CA ALA A 248 -2.50 -13.70 27.74
C ALA A 248 -1.86 -13.50 29.12
N GLY A 249 -0.90 -12.58 29.21
CA GLY A 249 -0.25 -12.19 30.46
C GLY A 249 0.76 -13.19 31.04
N ARG A 250 1.09 -14.27 30.32
CA ARG A 250 2.01 -15.33 30.77
C ARG A 250 3.38 -15.29 30.09
N GLY A 251 3.68 -14.23 29.34
CA GLY A 251 4.93 -14.04 28.62
C GLY A 251 5.04 -14.78 27.29
N TYR A 252 4.02 -15.52 26.87
CA TYR A 252 4.05 -16.27 25.60
C TYR A 252 4.19 -15.37 24.37
N GLY A 253 3.55 -14.21 24.36
CA GLY A 253 3.69 -13.26 23.25
C GLY A 253 5.12 -12.77 23.08
N THR A 254 5.80 -12.45 24.18
CA THR A 254 7.22 -12.03 24.16
C THR A 254 8.13 -13.13 23.63
N GLU A 255 7.92 -14.37 24.09
CA GLU A 255 8.69 -15.53 23.68
C GLU A 255 8.48 -15.87 22.20
N ALA A 256 7.23 -15.90 21.75
CA ALA A 256 6.89 -16.17 20.35
C ALA A 256 7.45 -15.06 19.43
N PHE A 257 7.29 -13.80 19.82
CA PHE A 257 7.80 -12.67 19.06
C PHE A 257 9.32 -12.71 18.93
N ALA A 258 10.05 -12.98 20.04
CA ALA A 258 11.50 -13.09 20.03
C ALA A 258 11.99 -14.22 19.11
N ALA A 259 11.37 -15.41 19.21
CA ALA A 259 11.71 -16.56 18.36
C ALA A 259 11.49 -16.28 16.87
N ALA A 260 10.35 -15.65 16.51
CA ALA A 260 10.06 -15.26 15.13
C ALA A 260 11.01 -14.17 14.63
N ALA A 261 11.34 -13.16 15.44
CA ALA A 261 12.26 -12.09 15.09
C ALA A 261 13.70 -12.62 14.89
N ASP A 262 14.17 -13.51 15.76
CA ASP A 262 15.49 -14.12 15.61
C ASP A 262 15.57 -15.00 14.38
N TRP A 263 14.54 -15.79 14.10
CA TRP A 263 14.48 -16.55 12.86
C TRP A 263 14.46 -15.64 11.62
N ALA A 264 13.69 -14.56 11.65
CA ALA A 264 13.62 -13.63 10.52
C ALA A 264 14.99 -13.02 10.19
N LEU A 265 15.78 -12.67 11.20
CA LEU A 265 17.13 -12.12 11.02
C LEU A 265 18.16 -13.21 10.65
N TYR A 266 18.25 -14.27 11.46
CA TYR A 266 19.36 -15.24 11.35
C TYR A 266 19.03 -16.46 10.48
N GLY A 267 17.77 -16.84 10.38
CA GLY A 267 17.30 -17.98 9.57
C GLY A 267 16.88 -17.58 8.16
N LEU A 268 16.04 -16.56 8.05
CA LEU A 268 15.57 -16.05 6.76
C LEU A 268 16.58 -15.09 6.10
N GLY A 269 17.36 -14.37 6.92
CA GLY A 269 18.42 -13.47 6.45
C GLY A 269 17.96 -12.04 6.20
N LEU A 270 16.90 -11.58 6.88
CA LEU A 270 16.48 -10.19 6.79
C LEU A 270 17.55 -9.25 7.37
N ALA A 271 17.70 -8.08 6.77
CA ALA A 271 18.56 -7.03 7.29
C ALA A 271 18.01 -6.43 8.61
N ARG A 272 16.67 -6.39 8.72
CA ARG A 272 15.98 -5.87 9.90
C ARG A 272 14.58 -6.43 10.05
N VAL A 273 14.09 -6.45 11.29
CA VAL A 273 12.69 -6.65 11.65
C VAL A 273 12.17 -5.36 12.25
N VAL A 274 11.01 -4.90 11.79
CA VAL A 274 10.33 -3.73 12.34
C VAL A 274 9.02 -4.13 13.00
N ALA A 275 8.56 -3.34 13.94
CA ALA A 275 7.25 -3.51 14.59
C ALA A 275 6.72 -2.16 15.03
N LYS A 276 5.41 -2.07 15.21
CA LYS A 276 4.75 -0.91 15.81
C LYS A 276 3.64 -1.34 16.75
N CYS A 277 3.31 -0.49 17.68
CA CYS A 277 2.11 -0.65 18.50
C CYS A 277 1.42 0.67 18.74
N PHE A 278 0.10 0.62 18.91
CA PHE A 278 -0.66 1.79 19.36
C PHE A 278 -0.16 2.29 20.69
N LYS A 279 -0.13 3.61 20.90
CA LYS A 279 0.31 4.24 22.15
C LYS A 279 -0.49 3.78 23.37
N GLU A 280 -1.75 3.43 23.17
CA GLU A 280 -2.62 2.89 24.22
C GLU A 280 -2.39 1.40 24.50
N ASN A 281 -1.61 0.68 23.67
CA ASN A 281 -1.32 -0.75 23.85
C ASN A 281 -0.10 -0.99 24.74
N GLY A 282 -0.25 -0.73 26.03
CA GLY A 282 0.84 -0.90 27.01
C GLY A 282 1.43 -2.31 27.07
N PRO A 283 0.66 -3.40 27.01
CA PRO A 283 1.18 -4.75 26.92
C PRO A 283 2.10 -4.98 25.72
N SER A 284 1.71 -4.51 24.53
CA SER A 284 2.52 -4.62 23.30
C SER A 284 3.79 -3.77 23.41
N TYR A 285 3.69 -2.55 23.94
CA TYR A 285 4.85 -1.69 24.18
C TYR A 285 5.91 -2.40 25.06
N LYS A 286 5.47 -3.01 26.19
CA LYS A 286 6.38 -3.77 27.08
C LYS A 286 7.03 -4.95 26.36
N MET A 287 6.26 -5.69 25.56
CA MET A 287 6.78 -6.80 24.79
C MET A 287 7.83 -6.33 23.79
N LEU A 288 7.52 -5.34 22.98
CA LEU A 288 8.41 -4.81 21.94
C LEU A 288 9.68 -4.19 22.54
N SER A 289 9.55 -3.39 23.60
CA SER A 289 10.71 -2.80 24.31
C SER A 289 11.66 -3.84 24.90
N SER A 290 11.18 -5.05 25.21
CA SER A 290 12.04 -6.14 25.71
C SER A 290 12.76 -6.92 24.61
N CYS A 291 12.27 -6.85 23.36
CA CYS A 291 12.79 -7.63 22.22
C CYS A 291 13.52 -6.78 21.19
N MET A 292 13.23 -5.48 21.12
CA MET A 292 13.65 -4.57 20.05
C MET A 292 14.08 -3.21 20.62
N ARG A 293 14.76 -2.42 19.80
CA ARG A 293 15.07 -1.02 20.08
C ARG A 293 13.94 -0.11 19.60
N GLU A 294 13.54 0.87 20.40
CA GLU A 294 12.61 1.91 19.95
C GLU A 294 13.29 2.76 18.88
N ALA A 295 12.61 2.91 17.73
CA ALA A 295 13.10 3.62 16.54
C ALA A 295 12.43 4.97 16.32
N GLY A 296 11.35 5.26 17.06
CA GLY A 296 10.63 6.53 16.99
C GLY A 296 9.16 6.39 17.38
N GLN A 297 8.44 7.50 17.22
CA GLN A 297 7.00 7.55 17.47
C GLN A 297 6.34 8.66 16.65
N ASP A 298 5.04 8.52 16.39
CA ASP A 298 4.17 9.57 15.88
C ASP A 298 3.00 9.86 16.85
N GLU A 299 1.90 10.43 16.38
CA GLU A 299 0.73 10.70 17.22
C GLU A 299 0.00 9.41 17.65
N THR A 300 0.10 8.34 16.87
CA THR A 300 -0.68 7.10 16.99
C THR A 300 0.15 5.94 17.51
N TYR A 301 1.40 5.81 17.04
CA TYR A 301 2.23 4.62 17.23
C TYR A 301 3.56 4.89 17.88
N PHE A 302 4.09 3.87 18.59
CA PHE A 302 5.52 3.66 18.84
C PHE A 302 6.06 2.71 17.75
N TYR A 303 7.27 2.98 17.27
CA TYR A 303 7.97 2.20 16.25
C TYR A 303 9.21 1.54 16.86
N PHE A 304 9.45 0.30 16.47
CA PHE A 304 10.56 -0.52 16.98
C PHE A 304 11.28 -1.17 15.81
N GLU A 305 12.57 -1.43 16.03
CA GLU A 305 13.39 -2.18 15.08
C GLU A 305 14.38 -3.11 15.80
N LYS A 306 14.72 -4.20 15.11
CA LYS A 306 15.79 -5.12 15.48
C LYS A 306 16.62 -5.43 14.24
N THR A 307 17.94 -5.34 14.35
CA THR A 307 18.91 -5.66 13.32
C THR A 307 19.88 -6.73 13.84
N ILE A 308 20.66 -7.31 12.95
CA ILE A 308 21.74 -8.24 13.29
C ILE A 308 22.82 -7.54 14.12
#